data_c41a08d1ed585acddd29b000e1102c7f
#
_entry.id   c41a08d1ed585acddd29b000e1102c7f
#
_cell.length_a   1.000
_cell.length_b   1.000
_cell.length_c   1.000
_cell.angle_alpha   90.00
_cell.angle_beta   90.00
_cell.angle_gamma   90.00
#
_symmetry.space_group_name_H-M   'P 1'
#
loop_
_entity.id
_entity.type
_entity.pdbx_description
1 polymer ?
#
loop_
_entity_poly.entity_id
_entity_poly.type
_entity_poly.pdbx_seq_one_letter_code
_entity_poly.pdbx_strand_id
1 'polypeptide(L)'
;MRFETLQLHAGYEPEPTTLSRQVPIYPTTSYVFKSPEHAANLFALKEFGNIYSRIMNPTVDVLEKRLAALEGGKAALATASGHAAQFLALTTLAQAGDNIVSTPNLYGGTFNQFKVTLKRLGIEVRFTSREERPEEFLALTDERTRAWWVESIGNPALNIPDLEALAQAAREKGVALIVDNTFGMGGY
;
A
#
# COMPACT_ATOMS: atom_id res chain seq x y z
N MET A 1 9.96 -7.79 -19.41
CA MET A 1 8.69 -7.80 -20.18
C MET A 1 8.26 -6.37 -20.46
N ARG A 2 7.49 -6.14 -21.55
CA ARG A 2 6.88 -4.82 -21.78
C ARG A 2 5.73 -4.61 -20.81
N PHE A 3 5.40 -3.36 -20.52
CA PHE A 3 4.33 -2.99 -19.58
C PHE A 3 2.98 -3.64 -19.94
N GLU A 4 2.60 -3.60 -21.23
CA GLU A 4 1.36 -4.21 -21.73
C GLU A 4 1.33 -5.74 -21.53
N THR A 5 2.49 -6.39 -21.61
CA THR A 5 2.60 -7.83 -21.35
C THR A 5 2.46 -8.13 -19.86
N LEU A 6 3.03 -7.27 -19.00
CA LEU A 6 2.87 -7.40 -17.54
C LEU A 6 1.42 -7.26 -17.11
N GLN A 7 0.66 -6.32 -17.69
CA GLN A 7 -0.76 -6.14 -17.41
C GLN A 7 -1.58 -7.42 -17.61
N LEU A 8 -1.21 -8.23 -18.59
CA LEU A 8 -1.94 -9.44 -18.94
C LEU A 8 -1.42 -10.70 -18.22
N HIS A 9 -0.12 -10.80 -18.01
CA HIS A 9 0.50 -12.08 -17.65
C HIS A 9 1.26 -12.09 -16.32
N ALA A 10 1.63 -10.92 -15.77
CA ALA A 10 2.39 -10.91 -14.52
C ALA A 10 1.60 -11.51 -13.35
N GLY A 11 2.32 -12.20 -12.47
CA GLY A 11 1.76 -12.75 -11.22
C GLY A 11 0.91 -13.99 -11.38
N TYR A 12 0.69 -14.51 -12.58
CA TYR A 12 -0.08 -15.73 -12.80
C TYR A 12 0.74 -16.82 -13.49
N GLU A 13 0.78 -17.97 -12.87
CA GLU A 13 1.19 -19.24 -13.48
C GLU A 13 -0.05 -20.12 -13.62
N PRO A 14 -0.23 -20.81 -14.78
CA PRO A 14 -1.39 -21.66 -14.99
C PRO A 14 -1.53 -22.69 -13.86
N GLU A 15 -2.75 -22.83 -13.35
CA GLU A 15 -3.07 -23.79 -12.29
C GLU A 15 -2.70 -25.21 -12.75
N PRO A 16 -1.86 -25.95 -12.01
CA PRO A 16 -1.22 -27.17 -12.52
C PRO A 16 -2.17 -28.33 -12.83
N THR A 17 -3.36 -28.34 -12.25
CA THR A 17 -4.34 -29.43 -12.47
C THR A 17 -5.08 -29.27 -13.79
N THR A 18 -5.49 -28.03 -14.12
CA THR A 18 -6.35 -27.72 -15.27
C THR A 18 -5.61 -26.99 -16.40
N LEU A 19 -4.44 -26.41 -16.11
CA LEU A 19 -3.69 -25.54 -16.99
C LEU A 19 -4.53 -24.35 -17.51
N SER A 20 -5.46 -23.87 -16.68
CA SER A 20 -6.34 -22.76 -17.02
C SER A 20 -5.55 -21.52 -17.41
N ARG A 21 -5.89 -20.92 -18.55
CA ARG A 21 -5.29 -19.65 -18.99
C ARG A 21 -5.79 -18.46 -18.13
N GLN A 22 -7.04 -18.54 -17.69
CA GLN A 22 -7.63 -17.52 -16.81
C GLN A 22 -7.33 -17.83 -15.35
N VAL A 23 -7.18 -16.80 -14.55
CA VAL A 23 -7.02 -16.95 -13.10
C VAL A 23 -8.29 -17.57 -12.52
N PRO A 24 -8.20 -18.75 -11.89
CA PRO A 24 -9.37 -19.34 -11.22
C PRO A 24 -9.86 -18.44 -10.08
N ILE A 25 -11.19 -18.42 -9.89
CA ILE A 25 -11.79 -17.73 -8.75
C ILE A 25 -11.98 -18.75 -7.61
N TYR A 26 -11.31 -18.52 -6.50
CA TYR A 26 -11.37 -19.37 -5.30
C TYR A 26 -12.29 -18.76 -4.23
N PRO A 27 -13.63 -18.97 -4.31
CA PRO A 27 -14.59 -18.43 -3.35
C PRO A 27 -14.64 -19.29 -2.09
N THR A 28 -13.52 -19.42 -1.39
CA THR A 28 -13.41 -20.22 -0.18
C THR A 28 -12.85 -19.40 0.98
N THR A 29 -13.25 -19.76 2.21
CA THR A 29 -12.70 -19.15 3.44
C THR A 29 -11.43 -19.84 3.89
N SER A 30 -11.36 -21.17 3.82
CA SER A 30 -10.26 -21.98 4.37
C SER A 30 -9.83 -23.05 3.39
N TYR A 31 -8.69 -23.66 3.68
CA TYR A 31 -8.05 -24.68 2.84
C TYR A 31 -7.78 -25.93 3.66
N VAL A 32 -7.79 -27.09 3.03
CA VAL A 32 -7.45 -28.38 3.65
C VAL A 32 -5.94 -28.54 3.73
N PHE A 33 -5.48 -29.13 4.80
CA PHE A 33 -4.07 -29.47 4.98
C PHE A 33 -3.79 -30.93 4.60
N LYS A 34 -2.57 -31.18 4.10
CA LYS A 34 -2.13 -32.54 3.72
C LYS A 34 -1.94 -33.43 4.95
N SER A 35 -1.53 -32.83 6.09
CA SER A 35 -1.30 -33.50 7.36
C SER A 35 -1.30 -32.47 8.51
N PRO A 36 -1.37 -32.91 9.78
CA PRO A 36 -1.18 -32.03 10.94
C PRO A 36 0.17 -31.33 10.93
N GLU A 37 1.25 -31.98 10.48
CA GLU A 37 2.57 -31.41 10.37
C GLU A 37 2.62 -30.30 9.30
N HIS A 38 2.02 -30.50 8.13
CA HIS A 38 1.87 -29.49 7.09
C HIS A 38 1.15 -28.26 7.65
N ALA A 39 0.06 -28.45 8.38
CA ALA A 39 -0.64 -27.34 9.05
C ALA A 39 0.27 -26.58 10.02
N ALA A 40 0.98 -27.30 10.89
CA ALA A 40 1.90 -26.69 11.84
C ALA A 40 3.02 -25.89 11.16
N ASN A 41 3.56 -26.39 10.04
CA ASN A 41 4.58 -25.69 9.27
C ASN A 41 4.05 -24.40 8.63
N LEU A 42 2.85 -24.41 8.07
CA LEU A 42 2.20 -23.23 7.50
C LEU A 42 1.94 -22.15 8.55
N PHE A 43 1.38 -22.54 9.71
CA PHE A 43 1.14 -21.58 10.82
C PHE A 43 2.42 -21.06 11.43
N ALA A 44 3.50 -21.83 11.42
CA ALA A 44 4.82 -21.42 11.89
C ALA A 44 5.63 -20.64 10.82
N LEU A 45 5.05 -20.38 9.63
CA LEU A 45 5.70 -19.72 8.49
C LEU A 45 7.00 -20.41 8.02
N LYS A 46 7.09 -21.73 8.24
CA LYS A 46 8.21 -22.56 7.76
C LYS A 46 7.98 -23.04 6.33
N GLU A 47 6.76 -23.01 5.87
CA GLU A 47 6.30 -23.39 4.53
C GLU A 47 5.31 -22.34 4.02
N PHE A 48 5.33 -22.05 2.73
CA PHE A 48 4.33 -21.18 2.10
C PHE A 48 3.16 -22.00 1.59
N GLY A 49 1.95 -21.49 1.79
CA GLY A 49 0.74 -22.13 1.31
C GLY A 49 -0.53 -21.44 1.79
N ASN A 50 -1.66 -21.95 1.35
CA ASN A 50 -2.95 -21.35 1.66
C ASN A 50 -3.50 -21.87 2.97
N ILE A 51 -3.91 -20.99 3.86
CA ILE A 51 -4.50 -21.30 5.17
C ILE A 51 -5.93 -20.77 5.23
N TYR A 52 -6.10 -19.48 5.01
CA TYR A 52 -7.36 -18.77 5.19
C TYR A 52 -7.41 -17.52 4.30
N SER A 53 -8.52 -17.32 3.58
CA SER A 53 -8.61 -16.30 2.52
C SER A 53 -8.42 -14.85 2.98
N ARG A 54 -8.65 -14.52 4.25
CA ARG A 54 -8.32 -13.20 4.78
C ARG A 54 -6.81 -12.93 4.79
N ILE A 55 -6.01 -14.00 4.92
CA ILE A 55 -4.54 -13.90 4.98
C ILE A 55 -3.96 -14.07 3.58
N MET A 56 -4.45 -15.07 2.84
CA MET A 56 -3.97 -15.42 1.50
C MET A 56 -5.06 -16.12 0.68
N ASN A 57 -5.23 -15.72 -0.57
CA ASN A 57 -6.13 -16.37 -1.51
C ASN A 57 -5.49 -16.37 -2.90
N PRO A 58 -5.43 -17.51 -3.63
CA PRO A 58 -4.73 -17.58 -4.91
C PRO A 58 -5.24 -16.58 -5.96
N THR A 59 -6.52 -16.24 -5.95
CA THR A 59 -7.08 -15.22 -6.85
C THR A 59 -6.54 -13.83 -6.53
N VAL A 60 -6.50 -13.46 -5.25
CA VAL A 60 -6.01 -12.18 -4.76
C VAL A 60 -4.50 -12.08 -4.93
N ASP A 61 -3.77 -13.16 -4.69
CA ASP A 61 -2.31 -13.25 -4.85
C ASP A 61 -1.86 -12.87 -6.27
N VAL A 62 -2.63 -13.27 -7.30
CA VAL A 62 -2.34 -12.86 -8.68
C VAL A 62 -2.48 -11.36 -8.88
N LEU A 63 -3.51 -10.73 -8.29
CA LEU A 63 -3.69 -9.28 -8.33
C LEU A 63 -2.50 -8.57 -7.65
N GLU A 64 -2.15 -9.01 -6.45
CA GLU A 64 -1.06 -8.43 -5.67
C GLU A 64 0.28 -8.53 -6.40
N LYS A 65 0.64 -9.72 -6.90
CA LYS A 65 1.86 -9.93 -7.68
C LYS A 65 1.89 -9.12 -8.98
N ARG A 66 0.75 -8.98 -9.64
CA ARG A 66 0.65 -8.20 -10.89
C ARG A 66 0.83 -6.72 -10.64
N LEU A 67 0.18 -6.16 -9.62
CA LEU A 67 0.37 -4.77 -9.24
C LEU A 67 1.80 -4.49 -8.79
N ALA A 68 2.38 -5.36 -7.97
CA ALA A 68 3.77 -5.22 -7.59
C ALA A 68 4.71 -5.22 -8.81
N ALA A 69 4.47 -6.08 -9.81
CA ALA A 69 5.26 -6.12 -11.04
C ALA A 69 5.08 -4.86 -11.91
N LEU A 70 3.87 -4.31 -11.98
CA LEU A 70 3.58 -3.10 -12.75
C LEU A 70 4.22 -1.85 -12.12
N GLU A 71 4.19 -1.76 -10.79
CA GLU A 71 4.77 -0.65 -10.03
C GLU A 71 6.29 -0.81 -9.75
N GLY A 72 6.90 -1.93 -10.16
CA GLY A 72 8.29 -2.24 -9.82
C GLY A 72 8.51 -2.42 -8.32
N GLY A 73 7.44 -2.70 -7.57
CA GLY A 73 7.43 -2.87 -6.12
C GLY A 73 7.92 -4.24 -5.66
N LYS A 74 8.27 -4.34 -4.40
CA LYS A 74 8.68 -5.60 -3.74
C LYS A 74 7.51 -6.55 -3.53
N ALA A 75 6.35 -6.00 -3.14
CA ALA A 75 5.12 -6.73 -2.86
C ALA A 75 3.93 -5.76 -2.92
N ALA A 76 2.73 -6.31 -2.95
CA ALA A 76 1.49 -5.57 -2.79
C ALA A 76 0.57 -6.30 -1.82
N LEU A 77 -0.35 -5.57 -1.21
CA LEU A 77 -1.40 -6.09 -0.34
C LEU A 77 -2.74 -5.49 -0.77
N ALA A 78 -3.66 -6.33 -1.18
CA ALA A 78 -5.01 -5.91 -1.51
C ALA A 78 -5.86 -5.72 -0.26
N THR A 79 -6.62 -4.63 -0.22
CA THR A 79 -7.54 -4.31 0.87
C THR A 79 -8.92 -3.99 0.33
N ALA A 80 -9.92 -3.94 1.21
CA ALA A 80 -11.31 -3.72 0.84
C ALA A 80 -11.60 -2.27 0.37
N SER A 81 -10.71 -1.32 0.63
CA SER A 81 -10.85 0.08 0.21
C SER A 81 -9.53 0.83 0.32
N GLY A 82 -9.40 1.97 -0.40
CA GLY A 82 -8.27 2.87 -0.24
C GLY A 82 -8.12 3.41 1.18
N HIS A 83 -9.21 3.70 1.89
CA HIS A 83 -9.17 4.07 3.31
C HIS A 83 -8.60 2.97 4.21
N ALA A 84 -8.90 1.71 3.94
CA ALA A 84 -8.29 0.59 4.65
C ALA A 84 -6.80 0.48 4.33
N ALA A 85 -6.42 0.65 3.05
CA ALA A 85 -5.02 0.63 2.63
C ALA A 85 -4.20 1.71 3.34
N GLN A 86 -4.66 2.97 3.31
CA GLN A 86 -3.95 4.08 3.96
C GLN A 86 -3.90 3.92 5.48
N PHE A 87 -4.97 3.44 6.11
CA PHE A 87 -5.01 3.19 7.55
C PHE A 87 -3.97 2.14 7.95
N LEU A 88 -3.94 1.01 7.25
CA LEU A 88 -2.97 -0.06 7.49
C LEU A 88 -1.53 0.39 7.25
N ALA A 89 -1.25 1.09 6.15
CA ALA A 89 0.08 1.59 5.85
C ALA A 89 0.58 2.52 6.97
N LEU A 90 -0.23 3.50 7.37
CA LEU A 90 0.16 4.49 8.37
C LEU A 90 0.30 3.89 9.78
N THR A 91 -0.63 3.03 10.20
CA THR A 91 -0.57 2.40 11.54
C THR A 91 0.48 1.29 11.63
N THR A 92 1.00 0.82 10.50
CA THR A 92 2.17 -0.08 10.48
C THR A 92 3.47 0.68 10.72
N LEU A 93 3.56 1.93 10.25
CA LEU A 93 4.75 2.76 10.37
C LEU A 93 4.77 3.62 11.64
N ALA A 94 3.60 4.13 12.06
CA ALA A 94 3.45 5.08 13.14
C ALA A 94 2.59 4.54 14.30
N GLN A 95 2.95 4.90 15.51
CA GLN A 95 2.25 4.59 16.75
C GLN A 95 1.92 5.85 17.55
N ALA A 96 1.24 5.72 18.67
CA ALA A 96 0.95 6.85 19.56
C ALA A 96 2.25 7.58 19.97
N GLY A 97 2.24 8.90 19.79
CA GLY A 97 3.40 9.78 20.01
C GLY A 97 4.26 10.04 18.79
N ASP A 98 4.06 9.30 17.70
CA ASP A 98 4.67 9.58 16.40
C ASP A 98 3.88 10.61 15.60
N ASN A 99 4.47 11.13 14.52
CA ASN A 99 3.79 12.00 13.59
C ASN A 99 4.05 11.61 12.12
N ILE A 100 3.19 12.12 11.25
CA ILE A 100 3.38 12.12 9.80
C ILE A 100 3.26 13.56 9.27
N VAL A 101 3.90 13.84 8.16
CA VAL A 101 3.77 15.11 7.43
C VAL A 101 2.94 14.86 6.18
N SER A 102 1.93 15.69 5.94
CA SER A 102 0.99 15.50 4.83
C SER A 102 0.73 16.80 4.08
N THR A 103 0.48 16.69 2.77
CA THR A 103 -0.19 17.76 2.03
C THR A 103 -1.60 18.01 2.59
N PRO A 104 -2.13 19.24 2.48
CA PRO A 104 -3.54 19.51 2.72
C PRO A 104 -4.44 19.25 1.50
N ASN A 105 -3.85 19.02 0.32
CA ASN A 105 -4.58 18.78 -0.95
C ASN A 105 -4.99 17.32 -1.07
N LEU A 106 -5.97 16.91 -0.24
CA LEU A 106 -6.38 15.52 -0.05
C LEU A 106 -7.86 15.32 -0.35
N TYR A 107 -8.18 14.10 -0.74
CA TYR A 107 -9.55 13.63 -0.68
C TYR A 107 -10.15 13.89 0.72
N GLY A 108 -11.39 14.40 0.75
CA GLY A 108 -12.01 14.82 2.02
C GLY A 108 -12.08 13.72 3.08
N GLY A 109 -12.24 12.45 2.66
CA GLY A 109 -12.21 11.31 3.56
C GLY A 109 -10.83 11.08 4.18
N THR A 110 -9.76 11.20 3.41
CA THR A 110 -8.37 11.11 3.88
C THR A 110 -8.06 12.21 4.87
N PHE A 111 -8.42 13.46 4.52
CA PHE A 111 -8.24 14.60 5.41
C PHE A 111 -8.96 14.40 6.76
N ASN A 112 -10.20 13.90 6.72
CA ASN A 112 -10.95 13.60 7.94
C ASN A 112 -10.32 12.45 8.74
N GLN A 113 -9.86 11.38 8.09
CA GLN A 113 -9.15 10.28 8.75
C GLN A 113 -7.89 10.79 9.46
N PHE A 114 -7.14 11.71 8.84
CA PHE A 114 -5.93 12.29 9.42
C PHE A 114 -6.25 13.20 10.60
N LYS A 115 -7.22 14.09 10.46
CA LYS A 115 -7.59 15.03 11.53
C LYS A 115 -8.30 14.38 12.72
N VAL A 116 -9.06 13.32 12.48
CA VAL A 116 -9.92 12.73 13.52
C VAL A 116 -9.43 11.38 13.96
N THR A 117 -9.27 10.42 13.01
CA THR A 117 -8.98 9.03 13.36
C THR A 117 -7.56 8.86 13.87
N LEU A 118 -6.56 9.36 13.14
CA LEU A 118 -5.15 9.26 13.55
C LEU A 118 -4.90 10.03 14.86
N LYS A 119 -5.52 11.19 15.04
CA LYS A 119 -5.44 11.95 16.28
C LYS A 119 -5.97 11.15 17.48
N ARG A 120 -7.08 10.41 17.33
CA ARG A 120 -7.62 9.53 18.39
C ARG A 120 -6.67 8.38 18.73
N LEU A 121 -5.85 7.96 17.80
CA LEU A 121 -4.80 6.94 17.98
C LEU A 121 -3.50 7.52 18.55
N GLY A 122 -3.46 8.83 18.82
CA GLY A 122 -2.28 9.52 19.33
C GLY A 122 -1.20 9.77 18.28
N ILE A 123 -1.53 9.67 16.99
CA ILE A 123 -0.64 10.00 15.87
C ILE A 123 -0.94 11.43 15.41
N GLU A 124 0.06 12.30 15.48
CA GLU A 124 -0.05 13.67 14.98
C GLU A 124 0.06 13.73 13.46
N VAL A 125 -0.74 14.58 12.81
CA VAL A 125 -0.57 14.89 11.39
C VAL A 125 -0.28 16.36 11.24
N ARG A 126 0.88 16.68 10.66
CA ARG A 126 1.35 18.03 10.34
C ARG A 126 1.12 18.30 8.88
N PHE A 127 0.42 19.37 8.56
CA PHE A 127 0.11 19.72 7.17
C PHE A 127 1.06 20.80 6.66
N THR A 128 1.57 20.60 5.42
CA THR A 128 2.32 21.60 4.67
C THR A 128 1.40 22.74 4.20
N SER A 129 1.94 23.70 3.46
CA SER A 129 1.14 24.60 2.62
C SER A 129 0.59 23.84 1.40
N ARG A 130 -0.18 24.53 0.56
CA ARG A 130 -0.71 23.93 -0.68
C ARG A 130 0.30 23.83 -1.82
N GLU A 131 1.50 24.34 -1.65
CA GLU A 131 2.55 24.31 -2.66
C GLU A 131 3.31 23.00 -2.68
N GLU A 132 3.27 22.24 -1.56
CA GLU A 132 3.82 20.88 -1.45
C GLU A 132 5.31 20.76 -1.78
N ARG A 133 6.08 21.81 -1.48
CA ARG A 133 7.51 21.81 -1.73
C ARG A 133 8.26 20.91 -0.74
N PRO A 134 9.32 20.21 -1.16
CA PRO A 134 10.12 19.35 -0.28
C PRO A 134 10.61 20.05 0.99
N GLU A 135 10.96 21.35 0.91
CA GLU A 135 11.45 22.14 2.05
C GLU A 135 10.40 22.27 3.15
N GLU A 136 9.11 22.29 2.80
CA GLU A 136 8.03 22.37 3.77
C GLU A 136 7.86 21.04 4.53
N PHE A 137 7.99 19.91 3.82
CA PHE A 137 8.01 18.61 4.45
C PHE A 137 9.21 18.45 5.38
N LEU A 138 10.39 18.89 4.93
CA LEU A 138 11.61 18.88 5.73
C LEU A 138 11.48 19.72 7.00
N ALA A 139 10.89 20.92 6.90
CA ALA A 139 10.71 21.83 8.03
C ALA A 139 9.75 21.29 9.11
N LEU A 140 8.82 20.41 8.74
CA LEU A 140 7.85 19.80 9.64
C LEU A 140 8.31 18.41 10.15
N THR A 141 9.44 17.91 9.67
CA THR A 141 10.00 16.60 10.00
C THR A 141 10.90 16.66 11.23
N ASP A 142 10.66 15.78 12.17
CA ASP A 142 11.50 15.54 13.36
C ASP A 142 11.82 14.04 13.55
N GLU A 143 12.45 13.66 14.65
CA GLU A 143 12.83 12.28 14.96
C GLU A 143 11.67 11.34 15.17
N ARG A 144 10.45 11.84 15.37
CA ARG A 144 9.21 11.07 15.50
C ARG A 144 8.42 10.99 14.21
N THR A 145 8.87 11.64 13.14
CA THR A 145 8.21 11.58 11.84
C THR A 145 8.46 10.22 11.19
N ARG A 146 7.40 9.49 10.84
CA ARG A 146 7.47 8.13 10.27
C ARG A 146 7.18 8.09 8.78
N ALA A 147 6.35 9.01 8.30
CA ALA A 147 5.98 9.06 6.88
C ALA A 147 5.66 10.47 6.41
N TRP A 148 5.85 10.69 5.12
CA TRP A 148 5.27 11.77 4.35
C TRP A 148 4.14 11.22 3.51
N TRP A 149 3.07 12.00 3.36
CA TRP A 149 1.89 11.61 2.59
C TRP A 149 1.53 12.67 1.56
N VAL A 150 1.33 12.22 0.31
CA VAL A 150 0.83 13.04 -0.81
C VAL A 150 -0.15 12.25 -1.65
N GLU A 151 -0.98 12.95 -2.44
CA GLU A 151 -1.73 12.36 -3.55
C GLU A 151 -1.00 12.65 -4.86
N SER A 152 -0.92 11.71 -5.78
CA SER A 152 -0.28 11.93 -7.10
C SER A 152 -0.98 13.03 -7.91
N ILE A 153 -2.28 13.13 -7.75
CA ILE A 153 -3.12 14.23 -8.26
C ILE A 153 -4.04 14.63 -7.11
N GLY A 154 -3.81 15.83 -6.57
CA GLY A 154 -4.51 16.31 -5.37
C GLY A 154 -6.01 16.58 -5.60
N ASN A 155 -6.79 16.37 -4.57
CA ASN A 155 -8.24 16.56 -4.59
C ASN A 155 -8.66 17.70 -3.62
N PRO A 156 -9.40 18.73 -4.04
CA PRO A 156 -9.99 18.92 -5.38
C PRO A 156 -9.15 19.80 -6.31
N ALA A 157 -7.95 20.21 -5.91
CA ALA A 157 -7.17 21.23 -6.62
C ALA A 157 -6.53 20.73 -7.92
N LEU A 158 -6.46 19.40 -8.13
CA LEU A 158 -5.81 18.73 -9.27
C LEU A 158 -4.33 19.14 -9.45
N ASN A 159 -3.69 19.57 -8.38
CA ASN A 159 -2.25 19.82 -8.35
C ASN A 159 -1.47 18.51 -8.44
N ILE A 160 -0.29 18.58 -9.02
CA ILE A 160 0.62 17.45 -9.18
C ILE A 160 1.90 17.79 -8.46
N PRO A 161 2.21 17.14 -7.32
CA PRO A 161 3.46 17.39 -6.61
C PRO A 161 4.65 16.82 -7.37
N ASP A 162 5.84 17.42 -7.15
CA ASP A 162 7.10 16.86 -7.65
C ASP A 162 7.48 15.62 -6.82
N LEU A 163 6.95 14.46 -7.24
CA LEU A 163 7.15 13.18 -6.53
C LEU A 163 8.62 12.76 -6.50
N GLU A 164 9.41 13.10 -7.54
CA GLU A 164 10.83 12.74 -7.59
C GLU A 164 11.61 13.54 -6.54
N ALA A 165 11.41 14.85 -6.47
CA ALA A 165 12.03 15.69 -5.46
C ALA A 165 11.63 15.33 -4.03
N LEU A 166 10.35 15.04 -3.81
CA LEU A 166 9.85 14.56 -2.51
C LEU A 166 10.45 13.21 -2.13
N ALA A 167 10.53 12.26 -3.07
CA ALA A 167 11.10 10.94 -2.82
C ALA A 167 12.60 11.03 -2.49
N GLN A 168 13.34 11.90 -3.17
CA GLN A 168 14.74 12.14 -2.86
C GLN A 168 14.91 12.70 -1.44
N ALA A 169 14.19 13.77 -1.11
CA ALA A 169 14.27 14.41 0.19
C ALA A 169 13.82 13.46 1.35
N ALA A 170 12.75 12.69 1.14
CA ALA A 170 12.29 11.69 2.11
C ALA A 170 13.36 10.61 2.36
N ARG A 171 14.01 10.13 1.29
CA ARG A 171 15.09 9.13 1.38
C ARG A 171 16.29 9.66 2.14
N GLU A 172 16.70 10.88 1.89
CA GLU A 172 17.81 11.53 2.60
C GLU A 172 17.53 11.71 4.10
N LYS A 173 16.27 11.88 4.47
CA LYS A 173 15.80 11.95 5.85
C LYS A 173 15.54 10.58 6.49
N GLY A 174 15.51 9.50 5.72
CA GLY A 174 15.14 8.17 6.20
C GLY A 174 13.66 8.04 6.58
N VAL A 175 12.78 8.85 5.97
CA VAL A 175 11.33 8.85 6.18
C VAL A 175 10.64 8.18 4.99
N ALA A 176 9.59 7.40 5.22
CA ALA A 176 8.82 6.78 4.15
C ALA A 176 7.99 7.83 3.39
N LEU A 177 8.05 7.83 2.05
CA LEU A 177 7.08 8.57 1.24
C LEU A 177 5.94 7.63 0.85
N ILE A 178 4.70 8.00 1.19
CA ILE A 178 3.48 7.30 0.80
C ILE A 178 2.74 8.17 -0.20
N VAL A 179 2.41 7.58 -1.35
CA VAL A 179 1.70 8.26 -2.43
C VAL A 179 0.36 7.59 -2.64
N ASP A 180 -0.73 8.32 -2.46
CA ASP A 180 -2.05 7.89 -2.90
C ASP A 180 -2.18 8.13 -4.40
N ASN A 181 -2.10 7.06 -5.18
CA ASN A 181 -2.17 7.11 -6.63
C ASN A 181 -3.56 6.74 -7.17
N THR A 182 -4.61 7.03 -6.42
CA THR A 182 -5.99 6.72 -6.84
C THR A 182 -6.33 7.31 -8.20
N PHE A 183 -5.97 8.56 -8.46
CA PHE A 183 -6.26 9.21 -9.75
C PHE A 183 -5.29 8.82 -10.86
N GLY A 184 -4.05 8.45 -10.54
CA GLY A 184 -3.08 7.95 -11.51
C GLY A 184 -3.30 6.50 -11.92
N MET A 185 -4.16 5.75 -11.21
CA MET A 185 -4.57 4.38 -11.53
C MET A 185 -3.42 3.38 -11.71
N GLY A 186 -2.43 3.38 -10.85
CA GLY A 186 -1.36 2.37 -10.84
C GLY A 186 -0.69 2.14 -12.20
N GLY A 187 0.60 2.39 -12.29
CA GLY A 187 1.38 2.12 -13.49
C GLY A 187 1.43 3.25 -14.53
N TYR A 188 0.90 4.41 -14.23
CA TYR A 188 1.03 5.63 -15.02
C TYR A 188 1.41 6.81 -14.14
#